data_b6d210c9a0e7afaba3f561eef1fe7af2
#
_entry.id   b6d210c9a0e7afaba3f561eef1fe7af2
#
_cell.length_a   1.000
_cell.length_b   1.000
_cell.length_c   1.000
_cell.angle_alpha   90.00
_cell.angle_beta   90.00
_cell.angle_gamma   90.00
#
_symmetry.space_group_name_H-M   'P 1'
#
loop_
_entity.id
_entity.type
_entity.pdbx_description
1 polymer ?
#
loop_
_entity_poly.entity_id
_entity_poly.type
_entity_poly.pdbx_seq_one_letter_code
_entity_poly.pdbx_strand_id
1 'polypeptide(L)'
;MSDIKIEFTDKEIAPWGGLALLKKMMDKMSFIELLKSSPLPAQGSNRGYDPVQIILQFIISVWCGASRYEHLEVTRFDGVIQQLFGWKQMAGHRAFIRYFQKFSMEDNTHVFSHFYQWFFNNLAFNNFTLDLDSSVVTRYGEQQGAAVGYNVKKPGRASHHPLMAL
;
A
#
# COMPACT_ATOMS: atom_id res chain seq x y z
N MET A 1 -4.17 2.28 44.33
CA MET A 1 -3.77 1.47 43.16
C MET A 1 -5.04 0.96 42.52
N SER A 2 -5.30 1.27 41.27
CA SER A 2 -6.46 0.74 40.58
C SER A 2 -6.19 -0.75 40.26
N ASP A 3 -7.06 -1.63 40.79
CA ASP A 3 -6.99 -3.05 40.46
C ASP A 3 -7.22 -3.23 38.95
N ILE A 4 -6.22 -3.74 38.24
CA ILE A 4 -6.34 -4.10 36.84
C ILE A 4 -7.06 -5.44 36.78
N LYS A 5 -8.30 -5.43 36.27
CA LYS A 5 -9.07 -6.65 36.03
C LYS A 5 -8.59 -7.31 34.76
N ILE A 6 -8.11 -8.54 34.87
CA ILE A 6 -7.72 -9.36 33.73
C ILE A 6 -8.84 -10.37 33.45
N GLU A 7 -9.35 -10.35 32.22
CA GLU A 7 -10.35 -11.32 31.77
C GLU A 7 -9.81 -12.06 30.53
N PHE A 8 -10.07 -13.37 30.48
CA PHE A 8 -9.77 -14.20 29.32
C PHE A 8 -11.01 -14.31 28.44
N THR A 9 -10.83 -14.31 27.13
CA THR A 9 -11.91 -14.41 26.15
C THR A 9 -11.53 -15.35 25.02
N ASP A 10 -12.48 -16.13 24.52
CA ASP A 10 -12.33 -16.97 23.32
C ASP A 10 -12.55 -16.17 22.01
N LYS A 11 -12.87 -14.87 22.12
CA LYS A 11 -13.03 -14.02 20.94
C LYS A 11 -11.67 -13.63 20.39
N GLU A 12 -11.54 -13.69 19.06
CA GLU A 12 -10.37 -13.14 18.39
C GLU A 12 -10.31 -11.62 18.58
N ILE A 13 -9.15 -11.13 18.93
CA ILE A 13 -8.91 -9.72 19.22
C ILE A 13 -7.79 -9.23 18.30
N ALA A 14 -8.00 -8.08 17.66
CA ALA A 14 -6.97 -7.39 16.90
C ALA A 14 -6.67 -6.02 17.50
N PRO A 15 -5.42 -5.59 17.54
CA PRO A 15 -5.05 -4.25 18.00
C PRO A 15 -5.53 -3.14 17.04
N TRP A 16 -5.94 -3.48 15.84
CA TRP A 16 -6.32 -2.53 14.78
C TRP A 16 -7.85 -2.48 14.54
N GLY A 17 -8.63 -2.24 15.58
CA GLY A 17 -10.10 -2.19 15.46
C GLY A 17 -10.64 -1.16 14.45
N GLY A 18 -9.89 -0.11 14.17
CA GLY A 18 -10.21 0.89 13.14
C GLY A 18 -10.26 0.35 11.71
N LEU A 19 -9.69 -0.82 11.42
CA LEU A 19 -9.74 -1.45 10.09
C LEU A 19 -11.15 -1.78 9.62
N ALA A 20 -12.08 -2.01 10.54
CA ALA A 20 -13.50 -2.20 10.17
C ALA A 20 -14.09 -0.95 9.51
N LEU A 21 -13.70 0.25 9.95
CA LEU A 21 -14.10 1.52 9.34
C LEU A 21 -13.41 1.72 7.99
N LEU A 22 -12.12 1.40 7.91
CA LEU A 22 -11.37 1.43 6.66
C LEU A 22 -12.02 0.50 5.60
N LYS A 23 -12.37 -0.72 5.99
CA LYS A 23 -13.08 -1.66 5.09
C LYS A 23 -14.39 -1.08 4.59
N LYS A 24 -15.21 -0.51 5.48
CA LYS A 24 -16.48 0.16 5.10
C LYS A 24 -16.24 1.33 4.14
N MET A 25 -15.20 2.11 4.36
CA MET A 25 -14.84 3.20 3.45
C MET A 25 -14.45 2.66 2.07
N MET A 26 -13.57 1.65 2.01
CA MET A 26 -13.18 1.01 0.76
C MET A 26 -14.37 0.45 -0.02
N ASP A 27 -15.32 -0.18 0.68
CA ASP A 27 -16.56 -0.70 0.07
C ASP A 27 -17.42 0.44 -0.49
N LYS A 28 -17.61 1.51 0.28
CA LYS A 28 -18.40 2.67 -0.14
C LYS A 28 -17.81 3.38 -1.37
N MET A 29 -16.48 3.40 -1.49
CA MET A 29 -15.76 4.02 -2.59
C MET A 29 -15.50 3.06 -3.75
N SER A 30 -16.01 1.82 -3.70
CA SER A 30 -15.77 0.77 -4.70
C SER A 30 -14.28 0.53 -4.99
N PHE A 31 -13.44 0.63 -3.95
CA PHE A 31 -12.00 0.54 -4.11
C PHE A 31 -11.52 -0.86 -4.54
N ILE A 32 -12.24 -1.91 -4.12
CA ILE A 32 -11.94 -3.29 -4.52
C ILE A 32 -12.25 -3.49 -6.01
N GLU A 33 -13.32 -2.90 -6.50
CA GLU A 33 -13.72 -2.92 -7.91
C GLU A 33 -12.71 -2.15 -8.77
N LEU A 34 -12.20 -1.03 -8.28
CA LEU A 34 -11.08 -0.32 -8.92
C LEU A 34 -9.86 -1.24 -9.09
N LEU A 35 -9.45 -1.94 -8.02
CA LEU A 35 -8.31 -2.85 -8.09
C LEU A 35 -8.54 -3.99 -9.08
N LYS A 36 -9.75 -4.57 -9.12
CA LYS A 36 -10.12 -5.63 -10.05
C LYS A 36 -10.11 -5.19 -11.52
N SER A 37 -10.47 -3.93 -11.78
CA SER A 37 -10.47 -3.36 -13.13
C SER A 37 -9.11 -2.78 -13.55
N SER A 38 -8.18 -2.61 -12.61
CA SER A 38 -6.86 -2.08 -12.89
C SER A 38 -5.99 -3.13 -13.60
N PRO A 39 -5.11 -2.73 -14.53
CA PRO A 39 -4.22 -3.63 -15.27
C PRO A 39 -3.07 -4.11 -14.38
N LEU A 40 -3.39 -4.84 -13.32
CA LEU A 40 -2.42 -5.38 -12.40
C LEU A 40 -1.65 -6.56 -13.01
N PRO A 41 -0.34 -6.70 -12.79
CA PRO A 41 0.41 -7.86 -13.22
C PRO A 41 -0.22 -9.16 -12.70
N ALA A 42 -0.39 -10.13 -13.59
CA ALA A 42 -1.01 -11.40 -13.26
C ALA A 42 -0.18 -12.21 -12.24
N GLN A 43 -0.85 -13.08 -11.50
CA GLN A 43 -0.16 -14.05 -10.64
C GLN A 43 0.71 -14.99 -11.49
N GLY A 44 1.85 -15.44 -10.94
CA GLY A 44 2.80 -16.29 -11.67
C GLY A 44 2.40 -17.76 -11.77
N SER A 45 1.39 -18.21 -11.03
CA SER A 45 0.88 -19.58 -11.04
C SER A 45 -0.48 -19.64 -10.35
N ASN A 46 -1.24 -20.71 -10.59
CA ASN A 46 -2.54 -20.94 -9.93
C ASN A 46 -2.45 -21.13 -8.41
N ARG A 47 -1.23 -21.29 -7.86
CA ARG A 47 -0.99 -21.36 -6.42
C ARG A 47 -0.58 -19.99 -5.83
N GLY A 48 -0.47 -18.97 -6.66
CA GLY A 48 -0.14 -17.60 -6.23
C GLY A 48 -1.33 -16.94 -5.52
N TYR A 49 -1.02 -15.90 -4.77
CA TYR A 49 -2.06 -15.03 -4.22
C TYR A 49 -2.68 -14.17 -5.32
N ASP A 50 -3.97 -13.89 -5.20
CA ASP A 50 -4.67 -12.94 -6.05
C ASP A 50 -3.98 -11.56 -5.99
N PRO A 51 -3.71 -10.90 -7.13
CA PRO A 51 -3.13 -9.56 -7.18
C PRO A 51 -3.87 -8.53 -6.33
N VAL A 52 -5.20 -8.54 -6.35
CA VAL A 52 -6.02 -7.64 -5.55
C VAL A 52 -5.81 -7.88 -4.06
N GLN A 53 -5.74 -9.15 -3.65
CA GLN A 53 -5.44 -9.49 -2.25
C GLN A 53 -4.06 -8.99 -1.84
N ILE A 54 -3.02 -9.16 -2.67
CA ILE A 54 -1.66 -8.68 -2.38
C ILE A 54 -1.66 -7.17 -2.16
N ILE A 55 -2.28 -6.40 -3.07
CA ILE A 55 -2.34 -4.94 -2.96
C ILE A 55 -3.12 -4.51 -1.71
N LEU A 56 -4.29 -5.09 -1.47
CA LEU A 56 -5.09 -4.78 -0.27
C LEU A 56 -4.34 -5.12 1.01
N GLN A 57 -3.75 -6.30 1.09
CA GLN A 57 -2.98 -6.71 2.26
C GLN A 57 -1.79 -5.77 2.49
N PHE A 58 -1.11 -5.31 1.44
CA PHE A 58 -0.03 -4.34 1.54
C PHE A 58 -0.53 -3.02 2.13
N ILE A 59 -1.60 -2.45 1.56
CA ILE A 59 -2.22 -1.20 2.03
C ILE A 59 -2.61 -1.33 3.51
N ILE A 60 -3.29 -2.41 3.89
CA ILE A 60 -3.73 -2.64 5.26
C ILE A 60 -2.54 -2.72 6.21
N SER A 61 -1.49 -3.45 5.83
CA SER A 61 -0.29 -3.58 6.66
C SER A 61 0.41 -2.24 6.85
N VAL A 62 0.47 -1.39 5.82
CA VAL A 62 1.00 -0.02 5.91
C VAL A 62 0.15 0.81 6.86
N TRP A 63 -1.16 0.71 6.82
CA TRP A 63 -2.07 1.37 7.76
C TRP A 63 -1.88 0.88 9.20
N CYS A 64 -1.48 -0.38 9.38
CA CYS A 64 -1.10 -0.95 10.68
C CYS A 64 0.33 -0.57 11.12
N GLY A 65 1.02 0.30 10.37
CA GLY A 65 2.34 0.83 10.73
C GLY A 65 3.53 0.13 10.07
N ALA A 66 3.30 -0.74 9.08
CA ALA A 66 4.39 -1.37 8.34
C ALA A 66 5.15 -0.33 7.51
N SER A 67 6.47 -0.22 7.70
CA SER A 67 7.37 0.66 6.95
C SER A 67 8.46 -0.11 6.18
N ARG A 68 8.48 -1.43 6.31
CA ARG A 68 9.39 -2.35 5.60
C ARG A 68 8.63 -3.63 5.26
N TYR A 69 9.14 -4.40 4.30
CA TYR A 69 8.50 -5.65 3.91
C TYR A 69 8.41 -6.66 5.05
N GLU A 70 9.42 -6.73 5.91
CA GLU A 70 9.43 -7.62 7.07
C GLU A 70 8.30 -7.31 8.07
N HIS A 71 7.88 -6.03 8.16
CA HIS A 71 6.79 -5.62 9.04
C HIS A 71 5.42 -6.14 8.59
N LEU A 72 5.29 -6.59 7.34
CA LEU A 72 4.05 -7.19 6.82
C LEU A 72 3.71 -8.52 7.51
N GLU A 73 4.69 -9.15 8.16
CA GLU A 73 4.46 -10.37 8.94
C GLU A 73 3.62 -10.10 10.20
N VAL A 74 3.62 -8.86 10.73
CA VAL A 74 2.89 -8.51 11.96
C VAL A 74 1.38 -8.69 11.78
N THR A 75 0.84 -8.32 10.61
CA THR A 75 -0.59 -8.46 10.30
C THR A 75 -0.96 -9.83 9.74
N ARG A 76 0.03 -10.61 9.28
CA ARG A 76 -0.18 -11.85 8.54
C ARG A 76 -0.98 -12.90 9.31
N PHE A 77 -0.78 -12.99 10.61
CA PHE A 77 -1.40 -14.00 11.47
C PHE A 77 -2.60 -13.46 12.26
N ASP A 78 -3.06 -12.26 11.96
CA ASP A 78 -4.23 -11.67 12.60
C ASP A 78 -5.52 -12.27 12.00
N GLY A 79 -6.21 -13.11 12.79
CA GLY A 79 -7.45 -13.78 12.39
C GLY A 79 -8.60 -12.80 12.14
N VAL A 80 -8.64 -11.68 12.85
CA VAL A 80 -9.69 -10.65 12.66
C VAL A 80 -9.52 -9.97 11.30
N ILE A 81 -8.28 -9.67 10.89
CA ILE A 81 -8.02 -9.13 9.54
C ILE A 81 -8.42 -10.14 8.47
N GLN A 82 -8.05 -11.41 8.65
CA GLN A 82 -8.43 -12.47 7.70
C GLN A 82 -9.95 -12.58 7.55
N GLN A 83 -10.69 -12.58 8.65
CA GLN A 83 -12.15 -12.64 8.63
C GLN A 83 -12.77 -11.39 8.00
N LEU A 84 -12.28 -10.20 8.35
CA LEU A 84 -12.80 -8.93 7.85
C LEU A 84 -12.74 -8.82 6.33
N PHE A 85 -11.69 -9.38 5.71
CA PHE A 85 -11.48 -9.35 4.26
C PHE A 85 -11.83 -10.66 3.57
N GLY A 86 -12.27 -11.68 4.30
CA GLY A 86 -12.65 -12.99 3.76
C GLY A 86 -11.46 -13.79 3.21
N TRP A 87 -10.25 -13.57 3.73
CA TRP A 87 -9.06 -14.27 3.25
C TRP A 87 -8.82 -15.57 4.01
N LYS A 88 -8.59 -16.65 3.27
CA LYS A 88 -8.24 -17.95 3.87
C LYS A 88 -6.81 -17.96 4.42
N GLN A 89 -5.93 -17.20 3.81
CA GLN A 89 -4.52 -17.07 4.19
C GLN A 89 -3.98 -15.73 3.71
N MET A 90 -2.97 -15.22 4.38
CA MET A 90 -2.30 -13.98 4.05
C MET A 90 -0.87 -14.22 3.58
N ALA A 91 -0.44 -13.42 2.63
CA ALA A 91 0.89 -13.51 2.03
C ALA A 91 1.98 -13.10 3.02
N GLY A 92 3.10 -13.78 3.01
CA GLY A 92 4.31 -13.36 3.71
C GLY A 92 5.11 -12.33 2.90
N HIS A 93 6.03 -11.63 3.55
CA HIS A 93 6.78 -10.50 2.97
C HIS A 93 7.47 -10.84 1.64
N ARG A 94 7.99 -12.06 1.47
CA ARG A 94 8.64 -12.48 0.20
C ARG A 94 7.67 -12.54 -0.98
N ALA A 95 6.38 -12.78 -0.75
CA ALA A 95 5.39 -12.78 -1.81
C ALA A 95 5.16 -11.36 -2.36
N PHE A 96 5.17 -10.36 -1.48
CA PHE A 96 5.08 -8.95 -1.88
C PHE A 96 6.27 -8.53 -2.73
N ILE A 97 7.50 -8.83 -2.27
CA ILE A 97 8.71 -8.51 -3.02
C ILE A 97 8.63 -9.10 -4.44
N ARG A 98 8.32 -10.40 -4.56
CA ARG A 98 8.20 -11.06 -5.86
C ARG A 98 7.06 -10.49 -6.70
N TYR A 99 5.98 -10.05 -6.09
CA TYR A 99 4.85 -9.48 -6.82
C TYR A 99 5.19 -8.08 -7.35
N PHE A 100 5.73 -7.21 -6.51
CA PHE A 100 6.09 -5.86 -6.93
C PHE A 100 7.25 -5.80 -7.93
N GLN A 101 8.13 -6.80 -7.94
CA GLN A 101 9.17 -6.94 -8.98
C GLN A 101 8.63 -7.20 -10.39
N LYS A 102 7.35 -7.52 -10.54
CA LYS A 102 6.73 -7.72 -11.87
C LYS A 102 6.34 -6.41 -12.54
N PHE A 103 6.22 -5.33 -11.80
CA PHE A 103 5.81 -4.04 -12.35
C PHE A 103 6.92 -3.42 -13.18
N SER A 104 6.65 -3.19 -14.43
CA SER A 104 7.45 -2.31 -15.31
C SER A 104 7.07 -0.84 -15.08
N MET A 105 7.82 0.09 -15.69
CA MET A 105 7.45 1.50 -15.69
C MET A 105 6.14 1.74 -16.46
N GLU A 106 5.89 0.98 -17.51
CA GLU A 106 4.66 1.04 -18.29
C GLU A 106 3.46 0.55 -17.48
N ASP A 107 3.58 -0.60 -16.81
CA ASP A 107 2.54 -1.10 -15.89
C ASP A 107 2.21 -0.08 -14.81
N ASN A 108 3.22 0.53 -14.20
CA ASN A 108 3.03 1.59 -13.21
C ASN A 108 2.22 2.75 -13.77
N THR A 109 2.57 3.24 -14.98
CA THR A 109 1.85 4.35 -15.61
C THR A 109 0.38 4.01 -15.83
N HIS A 110 0.09 2.82 -16.33
CA HIS A 110 -1.28 2.37 -16.57
C HIS A 110 -2.08 2.20 -15.29
N VAL A 111 -1.51 1.52 -14.30
CA VAL A 111 -2.17 1.30 -13.00
C VAL A 111 -2.45 2.64 -12.30
N PHE A 112 -1.46 3.52 -12.19
CA PHE A 112 -1.65 4.81 -11.53
C PHE A 112 -2.62 5.72 -12.26
N SER A 113 -2.72 5.65 -13.59
CA SER A 113 -3.74 6.39 -14.34
C SER A 113 -5.16 6.01 -13.92
N HIS A 114 -5.44 4.72 -13.69
CA HIS A 114 -6.72 4.26 -13.15
C HIS A 114 -6.98 4.80 -11.74
N PHE A 115 -5.97 4.81 -10.88
CA PHE A 115 -6.09 5.35 -9.53
C PHE A 115 -6.35 6.85 -9.52
N TYR A 116 -5.67 7.62 -10.37
CA TYR A 116 -5.91 9.07 -10.49
C TYR A 116 -7.33 9.36 -10.96
N GLN A 117 -7.81 8.67 -11.98
CA GLN A 117 -9.19 8.83 -12.44
C GLN A 117 -10.21 8.53 -11.34
N TRP A 118 -10.03 7.41 -10.63
CA TRP A 118 -10.89 7.04 -9.52
C TRP A 118 -10.85 8.10 -8.40
N PHE A 119 -9.66 8.56 -8.04
CA PHE A 119 -9.46 9.58 -7.02
C PHE A 119 -10.21 10.87 -7.37
N PHE A 120 -10.01 11.41 -8.55
CA PHE A 120 -10.69 12.62 -9.00
C PHE A 120 -12.20 12.45 -9.14
N ASN A 121 -12.69 11.27 -9.48
CA ASN A 121 -14.12 10.98 -9.54
C ASN A 121 -14.79 10.91 -8.16
N ASN A 122 -14.03 10.65 -7.10
CA ASN A 122 -14.53 10.55 -5.72
C ASN A 122 -14.32 11.83 -4.89
N LEU A 123 -13.64 12.83 -5.42
CA LEU A 123 -13.38 14.09 -4.76
C LEU A 123 -14.21 15.22 -5.40
N ALA A 124 -14.87 16.02 -4.56
CA ALA A 124 -15.52 17.25 -5.01
C ALA A 124 -14.53 18.42 -4.85
N PHE A 125 -14.04 18.92 -5.97
CA PHE A 125 -13.18 20.11 -6.01
C PHE A 125 -14.04 21.33 -6.32
N ASN A 126 -14.30 22.17 -5.33
CA ASN A 126 -15.01 23.42 -5.56
C ASN A 126 -14.07 24.61 -5.79
N ASN A 127 -12.98 24.68 -5.06
CA ASN A 127 -11.88 25.62 -5.26
C ASN A 127 -10.62 24.93 -4.75
N PHE A 128 -9.60 24.82 -5.57
CA PHE A 128 -8.31 24.28 -5.14
C PHE A 128 -7.16 25.07 -5.73
N THR A 129 -6.07 25.14 -5.00
CA THR A 129 -4.78 25.63 -5.48
C THR A 129 -3.91 24.39 -5.71
N LEU A 130 -3.38 24.27 -6.91
CA LEU A 130 -2.39 23.24 -7.22
C LEU A 130 -1.02 23.81 -6.92
N ASP A 131 -0.36 23.28 -5.90
CA ASP A 131 1.03 23.58 -5.62
C ASP A 131 1.94 22.46 -6.18
N LEU A 132 2.94 22.85 -6.97
CA LEU A 132 3.87 21.92 -7.58
C LEU A 132 5.25 22.17 -6.99
N ASP A 133 5.75 21.19 -6.25
CA ASP A 133 7.08 21.23 -5.66
C ASP A 133 7.89 20.01 -6.05
N SER A 134 9.22 20.19 -6.15
CA SER A 134 10.15 19.11 -6.39
C SER A 134 10.99 18.82 -5.15
N SER A 135 11.16 17.56 -4.82
CA SER A 135 11.99 17.15 -3.70
C SER A 135 13.16 16.28 -4.15
N VAL A 136 14.31 16.44 -3.52
CA VAL A 136 15.50 15.64 -3.81
C VAL A 136 15.60 14.48 -2.85
N VAL A 137 15.40 13.27 -3.35
CA VAL A 137 15.49 12.04 -2.55
C VAL A 137 16.77 11.30 -2.90
N THR A 138 17.81 11.50 -2.09
CA THR A 138 19.12 10.84 -2.29
C THR A 138 18.99 9.32 -2.18
N ARG A 139 19.64 8.60 -3.07
CA ARG A 139 19.66 7.13 -3.11
C ARG A 139 21.06 6.56 -2.84
N TYR A 140 21.07 5.39 -2.25
CA TYR A 140 22.27 4.59 -2.02
C TYR A 140 22.09 3.26 -2.74
N GLY A 141 23.03 2.90 -3.61
CA GLY A 141 22.94 1.73 -4.48
C GLY A 141 22.29 2.02 -5.83
N GLU A 142 22.17 0.99 -6.65
CA GLU A 142 21.61 1.05 -8.00
C GLU A 142 20.08 0.92 -7.94
N GLN A 143 19.39 2.02 -8.14
CA GLN A 143 17.93 2.04 -8.16
C GLN A 143 17.44 2.57 -9.50
N GLN A 144 16.42 1.94 -10.04
CA GLN A 144 15.81 2.33 -11.31
C GLN A 144 15.34 3.78 -11.26
N GLY A 145 15.70 4.55 -12.30
CA GLY A 145 15.32 5.96 -12.43
C GLY A 145 16.12 6.94 -11.57
N ALA A 146 17.05 6.47 -10.72
CA ALA A 146 17.94 7.35 -9.99
C ALA A 146 19.12 7.78 -10.89
N ALA A 147 19.40 9.07 -10.94
CA ALA A 147 20.52 9.62 -11.71
C ALA A 147 21.32 10.61 -10.88
N VAL A 148 22.59 10.79 -11.26
CA VAL A 148 23.42 11.86 -10.70
C VAL A 148 23.00 13.19 -11.34
N GLY A 149 22.57 14.12 -10.49
CA GLY A 149 22.10 15.43 -10.90
C GLY A 149 22.20 16.43 -9.76
N TYR A 150 21.36 17.46 -9.79
CA TYR A 150 21.32 18.49 -8.75
C TYR A 150 20.91 17.87 -7.39
N ASN A 151 21.85 17.87 -6.46
CA ASN A 151 21.62 17.41 -5.09
C ASN A 151 22.47 18.25 -4.12
N VAL A 152 21.85 19.26 -3.53
CA VAL A 152 22.53 20.23 -2.65
C VAL A 152 23.06 19.56 -1.39
N LYS A 153 22.33 18.58 -0.86
CA LYS A 153 22.68 17.91 0.39
C LYS A 153 23.80 16.89 0.23
N LYS A 154 23.89 16.26 -0.95
CA LYS A 154 24.88 15.21 -1.27
C LYS A 154 25.30 15.28 -2.74
N PRO A 155 26.16 16.24 -3.13
CA PRO A 155 26.64 16.38 -4.50
C PRO A 155 27.28 15.08 -5.03
N GLY A 156 27.03 14.75 -6.30
CA GLY A 156 27.58 13.56 -6.95
C GLY A 156 26.88 12.23 -6.58
N ARG A 157 25.86 12.24 -5.73
CA ARG A 157 25.05 11.05 -5.43
C ARG A 157 23.84 10.95 -6.34
N ALA A 158 23.51 9.73 -6.75
CA ALA A 158 22.28 9.44 -7.45
C ALA A 158 21.07 9.83 -6.60
N SER A 159 20.06 10.41 -7.21
CA SER A 159 18.84 10.86 -6.55
C SER A 159 17.65 10.75 -7.49
N HIS A 160 16.46 10.68 -6.89
CA HIS A 160 15.20 10.94 -7.58
C HIS A 160 14.75 12.37 -7.30
N HIS A 161 14.12 12.98 -8.29
CA HIS A 161 13.52 14.31 -8.19
C HIS A 161 12.03 14.22 -8.48
N PRO A 162 11.24 13.63 -7.57
CA PRO A 162 9.79 13.56 -7.75
C PRO A 162 9.20 14.97 -7.75
N LEU A 163 8.35 15.26 -8.74
CA LEU A 163 7.45 16.40 -8.71
C LEU A 163 6.24 16.01 -7.89
N MET A 164 5.98 16.73 -6.83
CA MET A 164 4.81 16.54 -5.97
C MET A 164 3.76 17.59 -6.30
N ALA A 165 2.50 17.17 -6.38
CA ALA A 165 1.33 18.01 -6.49
C ALA A 165 0.60 17.99 -5.14
N LEU A 166 0.41 19.16 -4.52
CA LEU A 166 -0.20 19.34 -3.22
C LEU A 166 -1.46 20.20 -3.32
#